data_4c2cf1071936c882bca897ee57d054d8
#
_entry.id   4c2cf1071936c882bca897ee57d054d8
#
_cell.length_a   1.000
_cell.length_b   1.000
_cell.length_c   1.000
_cell.angle_alpha   90.00
_cell.angle_beta   90.00
_cell.angle_gamma   90.00
#
_symmetry.space_group_name_H-M   'P 1'
#
loop_
_entity.id
_entity.type
_entity.pdbx_description
1 polymer ?
#
loop_
_entity_poly.entity_id
_entity_poly.type
_entity_poly.pdbx_seq_one_letter_code
_entity_poly.pdbx_strand_id
1 'polypeptide(L)'
;VSVAGDPSIHAVSRSPRARYLLVFEALHGSINLCENQTAGLAFSILERAEVDAPCTEADFLQPGFRHVAAGLGLYGPSTLLVLTTGRGVDGFTLDRDVGNFVLTDRGMTIPSRSDSFAINPSEAMHWPAPTKRYVDECLRGAEGPRGRDFKMRWNASAVIGAFRILVHGGMFMAPDTG
;
A
#
# COMPACT_ATOMS: atom_id res chain seq x y z
N VAL A 1 10.95 0.66 15.95
CA VAL A 1 10.86 0.64 14.48
C VAL A 1 10.88 -0.80 14.01
N SER A 2 10.00 -1.15 13.09
CA SER A 2 10.01 -2.44 12.41
C SER A 2 10.08 -2.19 10.90
N VAL A 3 10.88 -3.00 10.22
CA VAL A 3 11.12 -2.92 8.77
C VAL A 3 10.58 -4.18 8.12
N ALA A 4 9.84 -4.06 7.03
CA ALA A 4 9.32 -5.22 6.31
C ALA A 4 10.48 -6.12 5.84
N GLY A 5 10.33 -7.43 6.08
CA GLY A 5 11.37 -8.43 5.79
C GLY A 5 12.44 -8.59 6.88
N ASP A 6 12.42 -7.77 7.92
CA ASP A 6 13.28 -7.92 9.10
C ASP A 6 12.40 -8.22 10.33
N PRO A 7 12.52 -9.41 10.94
CA PRO A 7 11.71 -9.78 12.10
C PRO A 7 12.12 -9.05 13.39
N SER A 8 13.20 -8.26 13.37
CA SER A 8 13.68 -7.58 14.56
C SER A 8 13.01 -6.23 14.79
N ILE A 9 12.87 -5.86 16.07
CA ILE A 9 12.42 -4.54 16.49
C ILE A 9 13.62 -3.67 16.80
N HIS A 10 13.81 -2.59 16.05
CA HIS A 10 14.92 -1.68 16.23
C HIS A 10 14.53 -0.51 17.15
N ALA A 11 15.20 -0.37 18.29
CA ALA A 11 15.05 0.79 19.14
C ALA A 11 15.86 1.98 18.57
N VAL A 12 15.16 2.99 18.07
CA VAL A 12 15.78 4.21 17.50
C VAL A 12 15.93 5.31 18.56
N SER A 13 15.03 5.31 19.54
CA SER A 13 15.05 6.29 20.64
C SER A 13 15.83 5.72 21.83
N ARG A 14 16.67 6.56 22.45
CA ARG A 14 17.29 6.26 23.74
C ARG A 14 16.31 6.39 24.91
N SER A 15 15.12 6.92 24.67
CA SER A 15 14.06 7.02 25.67
C SER A 15 13.40 5.65 25.87
N PRO A 16 13.40 5.09 27.09
CA PRO A 16 12.69 3.86 27.38
C PRO A 16 11.17 4.02 27.26
N ARG A 17 10.66 5.25 27.21
CA ARG A 17 9.24 5.63 27.11
C ARG A 17 8.89 6.14 25.71
N ALA A 18 9.42 5.51 24.66
CA ALA A 18 9.04 5.85 23.30
C ALA A 18 7.55 5.58 23.08
N ARG A 19 6.79 6.62 22.79
CA ARG A 19 5.31 6.58 22.65
C ARG A 19 4.88 6.03 21.29
N TYR A 20 5.66 6.25 20.24
CA TYR A 20 5.30 5.91 18.88
C TYR A 20 6.13 4.76 18.33
N LEU A 21 5.47 3.96 17.49
CA LEU A 21 6.06 2.89 16.71
C LEU A 21 6.03 3.29 15.25
N LEU A 22 7.10 3.00 14.52
CA LEU A 22 7.17 3.16 13.08
C LEU A 22 7.32 1.78 12.44
N VAL A 23 6.42 1.46 11.54
CA VAL A 23 6.52 0.31 10.62
C VAL A 23 6.72 0.86 9.23
N PHE A 24 7.67 0.34 8.49
CA PHE A 24 7.85 0.76 7.11
C PHE A 24 8.46 -0.33 6.25
N GLU A 25 8.16 -0.26 4.98
CA GLU A 25 8.83 -0.97 3.91
C GLU A 25 9.52 0.07 3.03
N ALA A 26 10.83 0.10 3.07
CA ALA A 26 11.62 1.18 2.49
C ALA A 26 11.54 1.24 0.95
N LEU A 27 11.43 0.09 0.29
CA LEU A 27 11.39 0.02 -1.16
C LEU A 27 10.68 -1.25 -1.65
N HIS A 28 9.38 -1.14 -1.84
CA HIS A 28 8.57 -2.20 -2.44
C HIS A 28 8.60 -2.12 -3.96
N GLY A 29 8.83 -3.27 -4.60
CA GLY A 29 8.96 -3.33 -6.05
C GLY A 29 10.33 -2.82 -6.56
N SER A 30 11.41 -3.07 -5.83
CA SER A 30 12.77 -2.67 -6.20
C SER A 30 13.19 -3.17 -7.58
N ILE A 31 12.74 -4.36 -8.00
CA ILE A 31 12.99 -4.90 -9.33
C ILE A 31 12.47 -3.98 -10.45
N ASN A 32 11.37 -3.28 -10.21
CA ASN A 32 10.78 -2.35 -11.14
C ASN A 32 11.73 -1.19 -11.52
N LEU A 33 12.60 -0.79 -10.59
CA LEU A 33 13.59 0.26 -10.87
C LEU A 33 14.62 -0.16 -11.93
N CYS A 34 15.00 -1.44 -11.96
CA CYS A 34 15.90 -1.97 -12.98
C CYS A 34 15.27 -1.92 -14.38
N GLU A 35 13.94 -1.90 -14.45
CA GLU A 35 13.15 -1.84 -15.68
C GLU A 35 12.61 -0.43 -15.96
N ASN A 36 13.10 0.59 -15.25
CA ASN A 36 12.63 1.97 -15.32
C ASN A 36 11.13 2.14 -15.03
N GLN A 37 10.61 1.31 -14.13
CA GLN A 37 9.22 1.35 -13.69
C GLN A 37 9.13 1.94 -12.27
N THR A 38 7.90 2.22 -11.82
CA THR A 38 7.62 2.82 -10.52
C THR A 38 7.81 1.81 -9.40
N ALA A 39 8.50 2.25 -8.35
CA ALA A 39 8.58 1.59 -7.05
C ALA A 39 8.09 2.54 -5.96
N GLY A 40 7.98 2.06 -4.73
CA GLY A 40 7.52 2.93 -3.65
C GLY A 40 7.88 2.43 -2.26
N LEU A 41 7.62 3.27 -1.28
CA LEU A 41 7.67 2.94 0.14
C LEU A 41 6.27 2.98 0.76
N ALA A 42 6.08 2.24 1.82
CA ALA A 42 4.91 2.37 2.68
C ALA A 42 5.36 2.53 4.13
N PHE A 43 4.64 3.34 4.90
CA PHE A 43 4.90 3.48 6.32
C PHE A 43 3.62 3.65 7.13
N SER A 44 3.73 3.34 8.41
CA SER A 44 2.68 3.56 9.38
C SER A 44 3.26 3.95 10.73
N ILE A 45 2.62 4.90 11.38
CA ILE A 45 2.92 5.33 12.74
C ILE A 45 1.78 4.91 13.64
N LEU A 46 2.13 4.16 14.68
CA LEU A 46 1.21 3.63 15.69
C LEU A 46 1.54 4.25 17.05
N GLU A 47 0.58 4.32 17.93
CA GLU A 47 0.79 4.73 19.30
C GLU A 47 0.79 3.48 20.20
N ARG A 48 1.75 3.40 21.12
CA ARG A 48 1.79 2.32 22.11
C ARG A 48 0.73 2.54 23.18
N ALA A 49 0.06 1.46 23.55
CA ALA A 49 -0.89 1.48 24.66
C ALA A 49 -0.17 1.62 26.02
N GLU A 50 0.96 0.94 26.16
CA GLU A 50 1.76 0.92 27.41
C GLU A 50 3.20 1.32 27.11
N VAL A 51 3.59 2.51 27.56
CA VAL A 51 4.93 3.06 27.33
C VAL A 51 5.98 2.61 28.36
N ASP A 52 5.53 2.13 29.50
CA ASP A 52 6.43 1.69 30.60
C ASP A 52 6.83 0.21 30.49
N ALA A 53 6.13 -0.58 29.66
CA ALA A 53 6.50 -1.96 29.37
C ALA A 53 7.55 -2.04 28.23
N PRO A 54 8.31 -3.13 28.10
CA PRO A 54 9.13 -3.39 26.92
C PRO A 54 8.28 -3.46 25.65
N CYS A 55 8.78 -2.91 24.53
CA CYS A 55 8.11 -3.03 23.24
C CYS A 55 8.19 -4.45 22.70
N THR A 56 7.08 -4.99 22.26
CA THR A 56 6.93 -6.33 21.69
C THR A 56 6.28 -6.28 20.30
N GLU A 57 6.30 -7.40 19.58
CA GLU A 57 5.61 -7.51 18.28
C GLU A 57 4.10 -7.27 18.41
N ALA A 58 3.49 -7.63 19.53
CA ALA A 58 2.06 -7.41 19.76
C ALA A 58 1.68 -5.94 19.75
N ASP A 59 2.59 -5.02 20.09
CA ASP A 59 2.36 -3.58 20.03
C ASP A 59 2.13 -3.07 18.60
N PHE A 60 2.62 -3.80 17.60
CA PHE A 60 2.46 -3.46 16.18
C PHE A 60 1.17 -4.04 15.59
N LEU A 61 0.56 -5.05 16.21
CA LEU A 61 -0.64 -5.71 15.75
C LEU A 61 -1.90 -4.94 16.17
N GLN A 62 -2.07 -3.76 15.61
CA GLN A 62 -3.19 -2.87 15.91
C GLN A 62 -4.13 -2.72 14.71
N PRO A 63 -5.45 -2.53 14.95
CA PRO A 63 -6.39 -2.20 13.88
C PRO A 63 -5.97 -0.95 13.11
N GLY A 64 -6.11 -0.96 11.77
CA GLY A 64 -5.67 0.14 10.91
C GLY A 64 -6.27 1.51 11.26
N PHE A 65 -7.46 1.56 11.83
CA PHE A 65 -8.08 2.82 12.26
C PHE A 65 -7.41 3.48 13.49
N ARG A 66 -6.50 2.75 14.17
CA ARG A 66 -5.70 3.28 15.30
C ARG A 66 -4.36 3.87 14.87
N HIS A 67 -4.04 3.83 13.59
CA HIS A 67 -2.83 4.45 13.09
C HIS A 67 -2.88 5.97 13.30
N VAL A 68 -1.84 6.53 13.87
CA VAL A 68 -1.69 7.98 14.07
C VAL A 68 -1.44 8.68 12.74
N ALA A 69 -0.63 8.05 11.91
CA ALA A 69 -0.39 8.46 10.54
C ALA A 69 -0.01 7.23 9.70
N ALA A 70 -0.29 7.29 8.41
CA ALA A 70 0.18 6.31 7.44
C ALA A 70 0.41 6.99 6.10
N GLY A 71 1.29 6.45 5.29
CA GLY A 71 1.55 7.02 3.99
C GLY A 71 2.25 6.10 3.01
N LEU A 72 2.23 6.55 1.77
CA LEU A 72 2.92 5.94 0.65
C LEU A 72 3.85 6.98 0.03
N GLY A 73 5.08 6.58 -0.27
CA GLY A 73 5.97 7.33 -1.16
C GLY A 73 6.07 6.60 -2.49
N LEU A 74 5.96 7.31 -3.60
CA LEU A 74 6.02 6.72 -4.93
C LEU A 74 7.16 7.35 -5.72
N TYR A 75 7.99 6.51 -6.31
CA TYR A 75 9.14 6.88 -7.14
C TYR A 75 8.85 6.48 -8.59
N GLY A 76 8.45 7.44 -9.40
CA GLY A 76 8.08 7.25 -10.79
C GLY A 76 8.30 8.51 -11.63
N PRO A 77 7.49 8.77 -12.65
CA PRO A 77 7.56 10.00 -13.44
C PRO A 77 7.52 11.26 -12.57
N SER A 78 6.75 11.21 -11.48
CA SER A 78 6.79 12.18 -10.39
C SER A 78 7.11 11.46 -9.08
N THR A 79 7.70 12.17 -8.12
CA THR A 79 7.84 11.69 -6.75
C THR A 79 6.61 12.17 -5.97
N LEU A 80 5.83 11.23 -5.46
CA LEU A 80 4.60 11.52 -4.74
C LEU A 80 4.72 11.08 -3.28
N LEU A 81 4.07 11.82 -2.39
CA LEU A 81 3.81 11.44 -1.01
C LEU A 81 2.30 11.45 -0.79
N VAL A 82 1.73 10.32 -0.43
CA VAL A 82 0.33 10.21 0.00
C VAL A 82 0.33 10.03 1.50
N LEU A 83 -0.42 10.84 2.21
CA LEU A 83 -0.39 10.89 3.66
C LEU A 83 -1.80 10.96 4.26
N THR A 84 -2.01 10.22 5.32
CA THR A 84 -3.15 10.39 6.22
C THR A 84 -2.68 10.57 7.66
N THR A 85 -3.38 11.44 8.38
CA THR A 85 -3.26 11.63 9.84
C THR A 85 -4.58 11.33 10.54
N GLY A 86 -5.41 10.48 9.94
CA GLY A 86 -6.73 10.08 10.45
C GLY A 86 -7.90 10.98 10.03
N ARG A 87 -7.66 12.03 9.24
CA ARG A 87 -8.70 12.98 8.77
C ARG A 87 -8.73 13.10 7.24
N GLY A 88 -8.86 11.97 6.56
CA GLY A 88 -8.77 11.91 5.10
C GLY A 88 -7.37 11.58 4.63
N VAL A 89 -7.19 11.59 3.33
CA VAL A 89 -5.94 11.28 2.65
C VAL A 89 -5.59 12.42 1.72
N ASP A 90 -4.39 12.93 1.81
CA ASP A 90 -3.89 14.00 0.95
C ASP A 90 -2.68 13.51 0.13
N GLY A 91 -2.60 13.97 -1.12
CA GLY A 91 -1.51 13.70 -2.05
C GLY A 91 -0.64 14.93 -2.27
N PHE A 92 0.67 14.70 -2.26
CA PHE A 92 1.67 15.74 -2.46
C PHE A 92 2.62 15.31 -3.57
N THR A 93 3.01 16.26 -4.41
CA THR A 93 4.03 16.07 -5.45
C THR A 93 5.30 16.81 -5.08
N LEU A 94 6.45 16.17 -5.24
CA LEU A 94 7.74 16.82 -5.06
C LEU A 94 7.98 17.79 -6.21
N ASP A 95 8.02 19.08 -5.88
CA ASP A 95 8.57 20.11 -6.74
C ASP A 95 10.10 20.03 -6.68
N ARG A 96 10.71 19.65 -7.81
CA ARG A 96 12.17 19.43 -7.88
C ARG A 96 12.96 20.72 -7.93
N ASP A 97 12.35 21.82 -8.39
CA ASP A 97 13.03 23.11 -8.50
C ASP A 97 13.16 23.77 -7.12
N VAL A 98 12.14 23.59 -6.29
CA VAL A 98 12.08 24.14 -4.92
C VAL A 98 12.58 23.13 -3.89
N GLY A 99 12.53 21.84 -4.18
CA GLY A 99 12.90 20.75 -3.24
C GLY A 99 11.87 20.49 -2.16
N ASN A 100 10.61 20.91 -2.35
CA ASN A 100 9.53 20.75 -1.39
C ASN A 100 8.37 19.94 -1.95
N PHE A 101 7.63 19.26 -1.07
CA PHE A 101 6.37 18.63 -1.43
C PHE A 101 5.23 19.65 -1.44
N VAL A 102 4.54 19.74 -2.56
CA VAL A 102 3.38 20.63 -2.77
C VAL A 102 2.12 19.78 -2.73
N LEU A 103 1.08 20.24 -2.00
CA LEU A 103 -0.23 19.58 -1.97
C LEU A 103 -0.87 19.66 -3.34
N THR A 104 -1.06 18.53 -4.01
CA THR A 104 -1.66 18.41 -5.33
C THR A 104 -3.04 17.79 -5.31
N ASP A 105 -3.30 16.87 -4.39
CA ASP A 105 -4.56 16.14 -4.27
C ASP A 105 -5.07 16.21 -2.84
N ARG A 106 -6.19 16.87 -2.63
CA ARG A 106 -6.79 17.05 -1.30
C ARG A 106 -7.97 16.12 -1.10
N GLY A 107 -8.02 15.45 0.06
CA GLY A 107 -9.18 14.67 0.48
C GLY A 107 -9.47 13.50 -0.46
N MET A 108 -8.45 12.76 -0.88
CA MET A 108 -8.59 11.60 -1.75
C MET A 108 -9.50 10.56 -1.12
N THR A 109 -10.40 10.02 -1.91
CA THR A 109 -11.32 8.95 -1.50
C THR A 109 -11.36 7.85 -2.55
N ILE A 110 -11.43 6.60 -2.10
CA ILE A 110 -11.52 5.46 -3.02
C ILE A 110 -12.87 5.50 -3.73
N PRO A 111 -12.91 5.51 -5.08
CA PRO A 111 -14.15 5.43 -5.84
C PRO A 111 -14.95 4.17 -5.47
N SER A 112 -16.25 4.34 -5.28
CA SER A 112 -17.16 3.23 -4.90
C SER A 112 -17.37 2.20 -6.01
N ARG A 113 -17.03 2.53 -7.25
CA ARG A 113 -17.13 1.65 -8.42
C ARG A 113 -15.82 1.69 -9.20
N SER A 114 -15.40 0.53 -9.66
CA SER A 114 -14.22 0.38 -10.52
C SER A 114 -14.37 -0.84 -11.43
N ASP A 115 -13.76 -0.76 -12.60
CA ASP A 115 -13.64 -1.85 -13.58
C ASP A 115 -12.23 -2.44 -13.59
N SER A 116 -11.47 -2.26 -12.52
CA SER A 116 -10.05 -2.53 -12.49
C SER A 116 -9.69 -3.54 -11.40
N PHE A 117 -8.83 -4.48 -11.75
CA PHE A 117 -8.21 -5.39 -10.78
C PHE A 117 -6.73 -5.64 -11.13
N ALA A 118 -5.98 -6.09 -10.16
CA ALA A 118 -4.60 -6.51 -10.32
C ALA A 118 -4.36 -7.84 -9.61
N ILE A 119 -3.69 -8.75 -10.29
CA ILE A 119 -3.23 -10.04 -9.77
C ILE A 119 -2.04 -10.48 -10.61
N ASN A 120 -1.12 -11.27 -10.03
CA ASN A 120 -0.02 -11.85 -10.79
C ASN A 120 -0.53 -13.01 -11.68
N PRO A 121 -0.62 -12.84 -13.01
CA PRO A 121 -1.15 -13.89 -13.88
C PRO A 121 -0.20 -15.09 -14.02
N SER A 122 1.09 -14.94 -13.74
CA SER A 122 2.05 -16.06 -13.77
C SER A 122 1.79 -17.08 -12.66
N GLU A 123 1.07 -16.71 -11.61
CA GLU A 123 0.65 -17.58 -10.50
C GLU A 123 -0.70 -18.28 -10.72
N ALA A 124 -1.28 -18.16 -11.92
CA ALA A 124 -2.64 -18.63 -12.20
C ALA A 124 -2.85 -20.12 -11.90
N MET A 125 -1.81 -20.94 -12.05
CA MET A 125 -1.86 -22.37 -11.75
C MET A 125 -2.06 -22.67 -10.26
N HIS A 126 -1.62 -21.76 -9.40
CA HIS A 126 -1.62 -21.91 -7.94
C HIS A 126 -2.75 -21.13 -7.26
N TRP A 127 -3.54 -20.36 -8.01
CA TRP A 127 -4.62 -19.58 -7.41
C TRP A 127 -5.67 -20.47 -6.73
N PRO A 128 -6.12 -20.12 -5.53
CA PRO A 128 -7.29 -20.76 -4.91
C PRO A 128 -8.52 -20.67 -5.81
N ALA A 129 -9.39 -21.68 -5.77
CA ALA A 129 -10.55 -21.78 -6.62
C ALA A 129 -11.47 -20.53 -6.61
N PRO A 130 -11.74 -19.86 -5.47
CA PRO A 130 -12.50 -18.61 -5.46
C PRO A 130 -11.84 -17.49 -6.25
N THR A 131 -10.51 -17.34 -6.12
CA THR A 131 -9.73 -16.33 -6.83
C THR A 131 -9.77 -16.58 -8.33
N LYS A 132 -9.54 -17.83 -8.76
CA LYS A 132 -9.60 -18.23 -10.16
C LYS A 132 -10.98 -17.93 -10.75
N ARG A 133 -12.05 -18.31 -10.06
CA ARG A 133 -13.41 -18.02 -10.46
C ARG A 133 -13.66 -16.52 -10.64
N TYR A 134 -13.22 -15.70 -9.68
CA TYR A 134 -13.36 -14.24 -9.75
C TYR A 134 -12.68 -13.66 -10.98
N VAL A 135 -11.44 -14.08 -11.25
CA VAL A 135 -10.68 -13.62 -12.42
C VAL A 135 -11.33 -14.08 -13.72
N ASP A 136 -11.75 -15.34 -13.81
CA ASP A 136 -12.46 -15.88 -14.98
C ASP A 136 -13.75 -15.09 -15.27
N GLU A 137 -14.51 -14.74 -14.24
CA GLU A 137 -15.72 -13.90 -14.38
C GLU A 137 -15.39 -12.50 -14.88
N CYS A 138 -14.29 -11.89 -14.44
CA CYS A 138 -13.84 -10.58 -14.93
C CYS A 138 -13.38 -10.64 -16.39
N LEU A 139 -12.70 -11.71 -16.79
CA LEU A 139 -12.18 -11.88 -18.16
C LEU A 139 -13.27 -12.16 -19.19
N ARG A 140 -14.45 -12.61 -18.78
CA ARG A 140 -15.61 -12.79 -19.68
C ARG A 140 -16.25 -11.49 -20.13
N GLY A 141 -15.85 -10.36 -19.55
CA GLY A 141 -16.31 -9.04 -19.96
C GLY A 141 -17.81 -8.82 -19.82
N ALA A 142 -18.37 -7.98 -20.67
CA ALA A 142 -19.76 -7.57 -20.63
C ALA A 142 -20.75 -8.75 -20.87
N GLU A 143 -20.34 -9.77 -21.60
CA GLU A 143 -21.15 -10.98 -21.86
C GLU A 143 -21.12 -11.98 -20.69
N GLY A 144 -20.22 -11.77 -19.73
CA GLY A 144 -20.08 -12.63 -18.57
C GLY A 144 -21.03 -12.27 -17.43
N PRO A 145 -20.97 -13.02 -16.32
CA PRO A 145 -21.90 -12.86 -15.19
C PRO A 145 -21.81 -11.51 -14.49
N ARG A 146 -20.72 -10.74 -14.71
CA ARG A 146 -20.54 -9.40 -14.14
C ARG A 146 -21.11 -8.28 -15.01
N GLY A 147 -21.52 -8.55 -16.25
CA GLY A 147 -22.21 -7.64 -17.16
C GLY A 147 -21.39 -6.39 -17.53
N ARG A 148 -20.07 -6.43 -17.45
CA ARG A 148 -19.17 -5.32 -17.77
C ARG A 148 -17.75 -5.76 -18.04
N ASP A 149 -17.01 -4.95 -18.78
CA ASP A 149 -15.61 -5.18 -19.05
C ASP A 149 -14.74 -4.78 -17.86
N PHE A 150 -13.66 -5.54 -17.65
CA PHE A 150 -12.67 -5.29 -16.61
C PHE A 150 -11.29 -5.13 -17.22
N LYS A 151 -10.46 -4.30 -16.56
CA LYS A 151 -9.07 -4.05 -16.95
C LYS A 151 -8.14 -4.65 -15.90
N MET A 152 -7.34 -5.63 -16.31
CA MET A 152 -6.26 -6.12 -15.46
C MET A 152 -5.07 -5.17 -15.53
N ARG A 153 -4.57 -4.75 -14.37
CA ARG A 153 -3.49 -3.77 -14.21
C ARG A 153 -2.46 -4.26 -13.22
N TRP A 154 -1.68 -5.23 -13.64
CA TRP A 154 -0.62 -5.78 -12.80
C TRP A 154 0.62 -4.88 -12.80
N ASN A 155 1.13 -4.62 -11.60
CA ASN A 155 2.46 -4.10 -11.32
C ASN A 155 2.95 -4.85 -10.08
N ALA A 156 4.17 -5.34 -10.08
CA ALA A 156 4.73 -6.16 -9.01
C ALA A 156 5.02 -5.36 -7.70
N SER A 157 4.33 -4.25 -7.48
CA SER A 157 4.41 -3.45 -6.27
C SER A 157 3.04 -3.24 -5.62
N ALA A 158 2.85 -3.78 -4.42
CA ALA A 158 1.65 -3.57 -3.63
C ALA A 158 1.45 -2.09 -3.28
N VAL A 159 2.52 -1.32 -3.10
CA VAL A 159 2.47 0.13 -2.84
C VAL A 159 1.84 0.86 -4.02
N ILE A 160 2.26 0.53 -5.24
CA ILE A 160 1.69 1.10 -6.47
C ILE A 160 0.24 0.64 -6.65
N GLY A 161 -0.05 -0.62 -6.32
CA GLY A 161 -1.40 -1.17 -6.28
C GLY A 161 -2.31 -0.40 -5.33
N ALA A 162 -1.85 -0.11 -4.12
CA ALA A 162 -2.59 0.64 -3.10
C ALA A 162 -2.87 2.08 -3.57
N PHE A 163 -1.88 2.79 -4.10
CA PHE A 163 -2.09 4.13 -4.67
C PHE A 163 -3.10 4.12 -5.82
N ARG A 164 -2.98 3.14 -6.71
CA ARG A 164 -3.90 3.00 -7.83
C ARG A 164 -5.35 2.77 -7.36
N ILE A 165 -5.54 1.94 -6.30
CA ILE A 165 -6.87 1.72 -5.71
C ILE A 165 -7.40 3.01 -5.09
N LEU A 166 -6.56 3.77 -4.41
CA LEU A 166 -6.95 5.05 -3.81
C LEU A 166 -7.47 6.03 -4.88
N VAL A 167 -6.85 6.07 -6.07
CA VAL A 167 -7.21 7.00 -7.15
C VAL A 167 -8.36 6.48 -8.01
N HIS A 168 -8.35 5.19 -8.34
CA HIS A 168 -9.26 4.62 -9.36
C HIS A 168 -10.21 3.55 -8.82
N GLY A 169 -10.10 3.21 -7.56
CA GLY A 169 -10.79 2.05 -7.02
C GLY A 169 -10.25 0.73 -7.56
N GLY A 170 -10.98 -0.35 -7.33
CA GLY A 170 -10.61 -1.67 -7.80
C GLY A 170 -10.06 -2.57 -6.71
N MET A 171 -9.29 -3.56 -7.11
CA MET A 171 -8.76 -4.58 -6.22
C MET A 171 -7.32 -4.95 -6.61
N PHE A 172 -6.48 -5.11 -5.61
CA PHE A 172 -5.17 -5.76 -5.74
C PHE A 172 -5.23 -7.08 -4.97
N MET A 173 -4.92 -8.17 -5.64
CA MET A 173 -4.98 -9.52 -5.08
C MET A 173 -3.59 -10.14 -5.05
N ALA A 174 -3.20 -10.63 -3.88
CA ALA A 174 -2.02 -11.46 -3.65
C ALA A 174 -2.48 -12.69 -2.86
N PRO A 175 -3.13 -13.67 -3.54
CA PRO A 175 -3.58 -14.87 -2.87
C PRO A 175 -2.38 -15.67 -2.36
N ASP A 176 -2.59 -16.33 -1.22
CA ASP A 176 -1.64 -17.34 -0.76
C ASP A 176 -1.64 -18.50 -1.74
N THR A 177 -0.49 -18.81 -2.27
CA THR A 177 -0.29 -19.87 -3.27
C THR A 177 0.36 -21.13 -2.68
N GLY A 178 0.58 -21.16 -1.34
CA GLY A 178 1.15 -22.30 -0.61
C GLY A 178 2.67 -22.29 -0.54
#